data_a96034120e66ac32c1c79007f86ac1ef
#
_entry.id   a96034120e66ac32c1c79007f86ac1ef
#
_cell.length_a   1.000
_cell.length_b   1.000
_cell.length_c   1.000
_cell.angle_alpha   90.00
_cell.angle_beta   90.00
_cell.angle_gamma   90.00
#
_symmetry.space_group_name_H-M   'P 1'
#
loop_
_entity.id
_entity.type
_entity.pdbx_description
1 polymer ?
#
loop_
_entity_poly.entity_id
_entity_poly.type
_entity_poly.pdbx_seq_one_letter_code
_entity_poly.pdbx_strand_id
1 'polypeptide(L)'
;QGLIGMVMRRAPEVELPPEIEYATENADGAGLSIDQMAKQALAEVIEVGRLGLLVDYPSAEPGLSAEQVAMMGLSARMTIYRAESIDNWRLRNIGGVLRLVMVKLCELAEVEKDDYALEYEKRYRVLKLENGIYTQTVYNEKEEQIGEVITPRQSNGAPWDHIPFHIIGATTNSPEVDQALISGIVDLNTAHY
;
A
#
# COMPACT_ATOMS: atom_id res chain seq x y z
N GLN A 1 -19.12 -11.00 6.01
CA GLN A 1 -19.17 -11.56 4.63
C GLN A 1 -20.44 -11.14 3.86
N GLY A 2 -21.61 -11.00 4.51
CA GLY A 2 -22.87 -10.64 3.81
C GLY A 2 -22.83 -9.30 3.10
N LEU A 3 -22.31 -8.24 3.73
CA LEU A 3 -22.25 -6.90 3.13
C LEU A 3 -21.31 -6.88 1.91
N ILE A 4 -20.14 -7.51 2.01
CA ILE A 4 -19.20 -7.61 0.89
C ILE A 4 -19.85 -8.35 -0.28
N GLY A 5 -20.55 -9.46 -0.01
CA GLY A 5 -21.27 -10.22 -1.01
C GLY A 5 -22.40 -9.44 -1.69
N MET A 6 -23.07 -8.52 -0.98
CA MET A 6 -24.06 -7.64 -1.56
C MET A 6 -23.46 -6.59 -2.51
N VAL A 7 -22.38 -5.94 -2.09
CA VAL A 7 -21.68 -4.92 -2.90
C VAL A 7 -21.04 -5.57 -4.13
N MET A 8 -20.38 -6.72 -3.96
CA MET A 8 -19.68 -7.44 -5.02
C MET A 8 -20.57 -8.47 -5.76
N ARG A 9 -21.89 -8.33 -5.66
CA ARG A 9 -22.85 -9.24 -6.33
C ARG A 9 -22.70 -9.24 -7.85
N ARG A 10 -22.30 -8.10 -8.41
CA ARG A 10 -21.81 -8.01 -9.78
C ARG A 10 -20.33 -7.70 -9.71
N ALA A 11 -19.52 -8.46 -10.45
CA ALA A 11 -18.11 -8.12 -10.60
C ALA A 11 -18.00 -6.70 -11.17
N PRO A 12 -17.10 -5.87 -10.66
CA PRO A 12 -16.82 -4.57 -11.28
C PRO A 12 -16.30 -4.80 -12.69
N GLU A 13 -16.69 -3.95 -13.60
CA GLU A 13 -16.09 -3.89 -14.93
C GLU A 13 -14.84 -3.03 -14.83
N VAL A 14 -13.69 -3.61 -15.17
CA VAL A 14 -12.39 -2.97 -15.05
C VAL A 14 -11.75 -2.92 -16.43
N GLU A 15 -11.55 -1.73 -16.95
CA GLU A 15 -10.78 -1.50 -18.17
C GLU A 15 -9.45 -0.87 -17.78
N LEU A 16 -8.34 -1.53 -18.11
CA LEU A 16 -7.00 -1.06 -17.83
C LEU A 16 -6.25 -0.76 -19.14
N PRO A 17 -5.41 0.28 -19.14
CA PRO A 17 -4.47 0.48 -20.24
C PRO A 17 -3.56 -0.75 -20.42
N PRO A 18 -3.12 -1.05 -21.66
CA PRO A 18 -2.29 -2.22 -21.96
C PRO A 18 -1.03 -2.33 -21.08
N GLU A 19 -0.46 -1.19 -20.69
CA GLU A 19 0.77 -1.13 -19.89
C GLU A 19 0.61 -1.69 -18.47
N ILE A 20 -0.62 -1.72 -17.96
CA ILE A 20 -0.95 -2.21 -16.62
C ILE A 20 -2.01 -3.31 -16.64
N GLU A 21 -2.30 -3.89 -17.79
CA GLU A 21 -3.28 -4.97 -17.95
C GLU A 21 -2.94 -6.21 -17.11
N TYR A 22 -1.65 -6.45 -16.85
CA TYR A 22 -1.19 -7.52 -15.97
C TYR A 22 -1.81 -7.47 -14.56
N ALA A 23 -2.21 -6.28 -14.08
CA ALA A 23 -2.84 -6.13 -12.77
C ALA A 23 -4.21 -6.82 -12.68
N THR A 24 -4.84 -7.14 -13.80
CA THR A 24 -6.09 -7.93 -13.82
C THR A 24 -5.87 -9.31 -13.20
N GLU A 25 -4.68 -9.89 -13.33
CA GLU A 25 -4.34 -11.21 -12.81
C GLU A 25 -3.36 -11.17 -11.64
N ASN A 26 -2.49 -10.15 -11.60
CA ASN A 26 -1.41 -10.06 -10.62
C ASN A 26 -1.10 -8.61 -10.24
N ALA A 27 -1.92 -8.02 -9.40
CA ALA A 27 -1.79 -6.63 -8.98
C ALA A 27 -0.71 -6.42 -7.91
N ASP A 28 -0.44 -7.43 -7.07
CA ASP A 28 0.52 -7.36 -5.94
C ASP A 28 1.90 -7.96 -6.25
N GLY A 29 2.03 -8.65 -7.38
CA GLY A 29 3.23 -9.40 -7.73
C GLY A 29 3.31 -10.80 -7.10
N ALA A 30 2.28 -11.22 -6.34
CA ALA A 30 2.16 -12.54 -5.71
C ALA A 30 0.96 -13.35 -6.25
N GLY A 31 0.30 -12.85 -7.29
CA GLY A 31 -0.83 -13.51 -7.97
C GLY A 31 -2.21 -13.07 -7.50
N LEU A 32 -2.29 -11.99 -6.72
CA LEU A 32 -3.58 -11.40 -6.33
C LEU A 32 -4.13 -10.56 -7.48
N SER A 33 -5.31 -10.89 -7.99
CA SER A 33 -5.96 -10.09 -9.03
C SER A 33 -6.48 -8.76 -8.49
N ILE A 34 -6.68 -7.77 -9.37
CA ILE A 34 -7.25 -6.47 -8.96
C ILE A 34 -8.64 -6.62 -8.35
N ASP A 35 -9.45 -7.57 -8.82
CA ASP A 35 -10.77 -7.87 -8.25
C ASP A 35 -10.69 -8.44 -6.83
N GLN A 36 -9.73 -9.33 -6.59
CA GLN A 36 -9.49 -9.88 -5.26
C GLN A 36 -8.97 -8.79 -4.32
N MET A 37 -8.06 -7.94 -4.81
CA MET A 37 -7.56 -6.79 -4.08
C MET A 37 -8.68 -5.80 -3.72
N ALA A 38 -9.56 -5.50 -4.65
CA ALA A 38 -10.73 -4.65 -4.41
C ALA A 38 -11.66 -5.23 -3.33
N LYS A 39 -11.85 -6.56 -3.31
CA LYS A 39 -12.64 -7.24 -2.26
C LYS A 39 -11.98 -7.13 -0.89
N GLN A 40 -10.65 -7.30 -0.82
CA GLN A 40 -9.90 -7.12 0.42
C GLN A 40 -9.98 -5.67 0.92
N ALA A 41 -9.78 -4.70 0.02
CA ALA A 41 -9.90 -3.29 0.34
C ALA A 41 -11.30 -2.94 0.86
N LEU A 42 -12.35 -3.44 0.21
CA LEU A 42 -13.73 -3.24 0.66
C LEU A 42 -13.98 -3.83 2.05
N ALA A 43 -13.43 -5.02 2.32
CA ALA A 43 -13.56 -5.65 3.64
C ALA A 43 -12.94 -4.77 4.75
N GLU A 44 -11.72 -4.30 4.56
CA GLU A 44 -11.03 -3.42 5.51
C GLU A 44 -11.78 -2.10 5.72
N VAL A 45 -12.29 -1.47 4.66
CA VAL A 45 -13.07 -0.23 4.76
C VAL A 45 -14.37 -0.46 5.55
N ILE A 46 -15.06 -1.56 5.33
CA ILE A 46 -16.29 -1.88 6.05
C ILE A 46 -16.02 -2.16 7.52
N GLU A 47 -14.96 -2.92 7.83
CA GLU A 47 -14.66 -3.44 9.17
C GLU A 47 -13.92 -2.44 10.04
N VAL A 48 -12.97 -1.70 9.46
CA VAL A 48 -12.04 -0.83 10.20
C VAL A 48 -12.21 0.65 9.84
N GLY A 49 -12.75 0.95 8.65
CA GLY A 49 -12.97 2.33 8.17
C GLY A 49 -11.82 2.92 7.37
N ARG A 50 -10.66 2.27 7.32
CA ARG A 50 -9.48 2.78 6.60
C ARG A 50 -8.54 1.68 6.17
N LEU A 51 -7.89 1.88 5.02
CA LEU A 51 -6.69 1.15 4.60
C LEU A 51 -5.73 2.09 3.85
N GLY A 52 -4.51 1.64 3.63
CA GLY A 52 -3.54 2.27 2.75
C GLY A 52 -3.22 1.40 1.55
N LEU A 53 -2.96 2.02 0.42
CA LEU A 53 -2.50 1.37 -0.79
C LEU A 53 -1.19 2.01 -1.24
N LEU A 54 -0.10 1.25 -1.23
CA LEU A 54 1.19 1.65 -1.76
C LEU A 54 1.33 1.12 -3.18
N VAL A 55 1.67 2.00 -4.11
CA VAL A 55 2.10 1.60 -5.45
C VAL A 55 3.63 1.68 -5.48
N ASP A 56 4.28 0.53 -5.62
CA ASP A 56 5.74 0.44 -5.64
C ASP A 56 6.23 -0.24 -6.92
N TYR A 57 7.46 0.01 -7.27
CA TYR A 57 8.12 -0.60 -8.42
C TYR A 57 9.40 -1.32 -7.94
N PRO A 58 9.62 -2.59 -8.32
CA PRO A 58 10.82 -3.30 -7.93
C PRO A 58 12.07 -2.54 -8.33
N SER A 59 13.06 -2.51 -7.45
CA SER A 59 14.36 -1.91 -7.77
C SER A 59 14.95 -2.62 -8.99
N ALA A 60 15.27 -1.84 -10.02
CA ALA A 60 15.89 -2.34 -11.23
C ALA A 60 17.24 -1.63 -11.45
N GLU A 61 18.19 -2.31 -12.07
CA GLU A 61 19.44 -1.67 -12.48
C GLU A 61 19.15 -0.55 -13.49
N PRO A 62 19.84 0.59 -13.38
CA PRO A 62 19.69 1.67 -14.35
C PRO A 62 20.06 1.22 -15.76
N GLY A 63 19.24 1.57 -16.75
CA GLY A 63 19.55 1.33 -18.16
C GLY A 63 18.99 0.04 -18.76
N LEU A 64 18.10 -0.66 -18.07
CA LEU A 64 17.37 -1.79 -18.64
C LEU A 64 16.49 -1.34 -19.80
N SER A 65 16.49 -2.11 -20.89
CA SER A 65 15.56 -1.92 -22.00
C SER A 65 14.14 -2.37 -21.59
N ALA A 66 13.11 -1.88 -22.30
CA ALA A 66 11.73 -2.33 -22.08
C ALA A 66 11.57 -3.86 -22.23
N GLU A 67 12.34 -4.46 -23.14
CA GLU A 67 12.35 -5.90 -23.36
C GLU A 67 12.97 -6.65 -22.15
N GLN A 68 14.06 -6.15 -21.58
CA GLN A 68 14.67 -6.71 -20.37
C GLN A 68 13.76 -6.57 -19.17
N VAL A 69 13.10 -5.43 -19.00
CA VAL A 69 12.09 -5.19 -17.95
C VAL A 69 10.95 -6.22 -18.06
N ALA A 70 10.46 -6.46 -19.27
CA ALA A 70 9.41 -7.44 -19.52
C ALA A 70 9.89 -8.88 -19.24
N MET A 71 11.10 -9.26 -19.69
CA MET A 71 11.68 -10.57 -19.44
C MET A 71 11.93 -10.86 -17.95
N MET A 72 12.27 -9.83 -17.18
CA MET A 72 12.47 -9.93 -15.73
C MET A 72 11.16 -9.86 -14.94
N GLY A 73 10.01 -9.67 -15.59
CA GLY A 73 8.71 -9.52 -14.94
C GLY A 73 8.63 -8.32 -14.01
N LEU A 74 9.40 -7.26 -14.28
CA LEU A 74 9.40 -6.04 -13.49
C LEU A 74 8.17 -5.20 -13.83
N SER A 75 7.22 -5.18 -12.93
CA SER A 75 6.00 -4.39 -13.05
C SER A 75 5.71 -3.64 -11.76
N ALA A 76 4.95 -2.57 -11.85
CA ALA A 76 4.45 -1.89 -10.65
C ALA A 76 3.57 -2.85 -9.85
N ARG A 77 3.64 -2.77 -8.54
CA ARG A 77 2.88 -3.62 -7.61
C ARG A 77 2.11 -2.74 -6.65
N MET A 78 0.93 -3.22 -6.29
CA MET A 78 0.09 -2.58 -5.30
C MET A 78 0.11 -3.41 -4.01
N THR A 79 0.40 -2.77 -2.89
CA THR A 79 0.40 -3.43 -1.58
C THR A 79 -0.62 -2.78 -0.68
N ILE A 80 -1.53 -3.59 -0.12
CA ILE A 80 -2.50 -3.13 0.88
C ILE A 80 -1.83 -3.09 2.25
N TYR A 81 -1.97 -1.96 2.93
CA TYR A 81 -1.62 -1.77 4.33
C TYR A 81 -2.90 -1.59 5.14
N ARG A 82 -3.12 -2.47 6.09
CA ARG A 82 -4.23 -2.35 7.03
C ARG A 82 -4.06 -1.13 7.91
N ALA A 83 -5.15 -0.65 8.50
CA ALA A 83 -5.13 0.55 9.32
C ALA A 83 -4.09 0.48 10.46
N GLU A 84 -3.95 -0.68 11.11
CA GLU A 84 -2.98 -0.94 12.17
C GLU A 84 -1.52 -0.97 11.71
N SER A 85 -1.29 -1.18 10.42
CA SER A 85 0.06 -1.14 9.83
C SER A 85 0.50 0.26 9.42
N ILE A 86 -0.40 1.24 9.46
CA ILE A 86 -0.10 2.65 9.20
C ILE A 86 0.22 3.31 10.55
N ASP A 87 1.50 3.26 10.94
CA ASP A 87 1.97 3.64 12.27
C ASP A 87 1.95 5.16 12.49
N ASN A 88 2.33 5.93 11.47
CA ASN A 88 2.36 7.40 11.56
C ASN A 88 2.31 8.03 10.17
N TRP A 89 1.85 9.30 10.10
CA TRP A 89 1.82 10.08 8.87
C TRP A 89 1.97 11.57 9.16
N ARG A 90 2.36 12.32 8.13
CA ARG A 90 2.44 13.79 8.21
C ARG A 90 1.94 14.41 6.92
N LEU A 91 1.05 15.36 7.09
CA LEU A 91 0.56 16.22 6.03
C LEU A 91 1.24 17.59 6.12
N ARG A 92 1.45 18.21 4.97
CA ARG A 92 1.93 19.60 4.87
C ARG A 92 1.19 20.32 3.76
N ASN A 93 0.86 21.60 4.01
CA ASN A 93 0.35 22.45 2.95
C ASN A 93 1.51 22.91 2.07
N ILE A 94 1.47 22.54 0.80
CA ILE A 94 2.46 22.92 -0.22
C ILE A 94 1.71 23.58 -1.36
N GLY A 95 1.92 24.87 -1.53
CA GLY A 95 1.26 25.63 -2.60
C GLY A 95 -0.27 25.67 -2.48
N GLY A 96 -0.82 25.67 -1.27
CA GLY A 96 -2.28 25.66 -1.03
C GLY A 96 -2.92 24.27 -1.06
N VAL A 97 -2.16 23.23 -1.35
CA VAL A 97 -2.64 21.84 -1.40
C VAL A 97 -2.05 21.05 -0.24
N LEU A 98 -2.92 20.35 0.50
CA LEU A 98 -2.49 19.44 1.57
C LEU A 98 -1.92 18.17 0.95
N ARG A 99 -0.63 17.92 1.18
CA ARG A 99 0.09 16.77 0.63
C ARG A 99 0.64 15.88 1.74
N LEU A 100 0.63 14.60 1.48
CA LEU A 100 1.30 13.61 2.33
C LEU A 100 2.81 13.77 2.14
N VAL A 101 3.54 14.05 3.23
CA VAL A 101 4.99 14.26 3.19
C VAL A 101 5.76 13.22 3.98
N MET A 102 5.07 12.40 4.77
CA MET A 102 5.67 11.25 5.46
C MET A 102 4.59 10.21 5.77
N VAL A 103 4.96 8.95 5.61
CA VAL A 103 4.21 7.78 6.12
C VAL A 103 5.19 6.80 6.70
N LYS A 104 4.90 6.30 7.91
CA LYS A 104 5.61 5.19 8.55
C LYS A 104 4.70 3.96 8.54
N LEU A 105 5.16 2.90 7.92
CA LEU A 105 4.44 1.64 7.75
C LEU A 105 5.14 0.56 8.55
N CYS A 106 4.37 -0.25 9.28
CA CYS A 106 4.85 -1.43 9.98
C CYS A 106 4.70 -2.66 9.10
N GLU A 107 5.77 -3.38 8.87
CA GLU A 107 5.83 -4.59 8.05
C GLU A 107 6.39 -5.76 8.87
N LEU A 108 5.93 -6.96 8.57
CA LEU A 108 6.55 -8.19 9.04
C LEU A 108 7.42 -8.76 7.92
N ALA A 109 8.72 -8.78 8.14
CA ALA A 109 9.67 -9.37 7.19
C ALA A 109 10.03 -10.78 7.63
N GLU A 110 9.99 -11.69 6.69
CA GLU A 110 10.55 -13.03 6.88
C GLU A 110 12.07 -12.96 6.99
N VAL A 111 12.61 -13.64 7.99
CA VAL A 111 14.05 -13.84 8.18
C VAL A 111 14.29 -15.33 8.30
N GLU A 112 15.13 -15.86 7.43
CA GLU A 112 15.55 -17.25 7.51
C GLU A 112 16.40 -17.43 8.76
N LYS A 113 15.96 -18.33 9.64
CA LYS A 113 16.70 -18.71 10.84
C LYS A 113 17.59 -19.94 10.58
N ASP A 114 17.03 -20.90 9.87
CA ASP A 114 17.70 -22.11 9.38
C ASP A 114 16.91 -22.65 8.16
N ASP A 115 17.36 -23.76 7.57
CA ASP A 115 16.75 -24.37 6.37
C ASP A 115 15.25 -24.73 6.51
N TYR A 116 14.68 -24.70 7.70
CA TYR A 116 13.32 -25.17 7.99
C TYR A 116 12.51 -24.21 8.85
N ALA A 117 13.12 -23.20 9.48
CA ALA A 117 12.46 -22.28 10.38
C ALA A 117 12.49 -20.85 9.85
N LEU A 118 11.31 -20.26 9.72
CA LEU A 118 11.12 -18.85 9.40
C LEU A 118 10.82 -18.08 10.69
N GLU A 119 11.49 -16.98 10.88
CA GLU A 119 11.15 -15.98 11.92
C GLU A 119 10.61 -14.72 11.24
N TYR A 120 9.73 -14.02 11.94
CA TYR A 120 9.19 -12.74 11.49
C TYR A 120 9.75 -11.61 12.35
N GLU A 121 10.37 -10.63 11.71
CA GLU A 121 10.83 -9.41 12.36
C GLU A 121 9.96 -8.23 11.94
N LYS A 122 9.66 -7.37 12.90
CA LYS A 122 9.05 -6.09 12.58
C LYS A 122 10.07 -5.16 11.93
N ARG A 123 9.64 -4.56 10.83
CA ARG A 123 10.37 -3.51 10.14
C ARG A 123 9.47 -2.32 9.92
N TYR A 124 10.07 -1.16 9.86
CA TYR A 124 9.35 0.08 9.59
C TYR A 124 9.83 0.66 8.28
N ARG A 125 8.95 0.67 7.29
CA ARG A 125 9.19 1.37 6.03
C ARG A 125 8.74 2.81 6.20
N VAL A 126 9.65 3.74 5.98
CA VAL A 126 9.38 5.19 6.06
C VAL A 126 9.45 5.79 4.68
N LEU A 127 8.32 6.28 4.22
CA LEU A 127 8.14 6.99 2.96
C LEU A 127 8.23 8.48 3.26
N LYS A 128 9.12 9.23 2.60
CA LYS A 128 9.28 10.66 2.81
C LYS A 128 9.29 11.43 1.51
N LEU A 129 8.69 12.62 1.56
CA LEU A 129 8.78 13.62 0.50
C LEU A 129 9.50 14.85 1.07
N GLU A 130 10.76 15.02 0.70
CA GLU A 130 11.59 16.16 1.14
C GLU A 130 12.11 16.90 -0.09
N ASN A 131 11.93 18.22 -0.11
CA ASN A 131 12.34 19.07 -1.24
C ASN A 131 11.81 18.62 -2.61
N GLY A 132 10.62 18.02 -2.65
CA GLY A 132 10.02 17.50 -3.89
C GLY A 132 10.62 16.18 -4.35
N ILE A 133 11.39 15.49 -3.53
CA ILE A 133 11.99 14.19 -3.84
C ILE A 133 11.41 13.14 -2.88
N TYR A 134 10.83 12.10 -3.45
CA TYR A 134 10.34 10.95 -2.73
C TYR A 134 11.48 9.96 -2.43
N THR A 135 11.53 9.49 -1.19
CA THR A 135 12.50 8.49 -0.72
C THR A 135 11.82 7.42 0.12
N GLN A 136 12.40 6.24 0.14
CA GLN A 136 12.02 5.12 1.00
C GLN A 136 13.23 4.71 1.85
N THR A 137 12.98 4.45 3.14
CA THR A 137 14.01 3.94 4.07
C THR A 137 13.37 2.89 4.95
N VAL A 138 14.09 1.81 5.22
CA VAL A 138 13.63 0.74 6.11
C VAL A 138 14.42 0.78 7.41
N TYR A 139 13.75 0.57 8.54
CA TYR A 139 14.31 0.52 9.88
C TYR A 139 13.91 -0.78 10.58
N ASN A 140 14.76 -1.25 11.49
CA ASN A 140 14.42 -2.34 12.40
C ASN A 140 13.60 -1.83 13.62
N GLU A 141 13.24 -2.73 14.53
CA GLU A 141 12.53 -2.38 15.77
C GLU A 141 13.28 -1.43 16.70
N LYS A 142 14.61 -1.37 16.57
CA LYS A 142 15.48 -0.47 17.36
C LYS A 142 15.67 0.90 16.70
N GLU A 143 14.92 1.18 15.63
CA GLU A 143 15.04 2.40 14.80
C GLU A 143 16.40 2.55 14.11
N GLU A 144 17.14 1.45 13.91
CA GLU A 144 18.36 1.43 13.12
C GLU A 144 18.01 1.20 11.65
N GLN A 145 18.63 1.98 10.76
CA GLN A 145 18.40 1.88 9.33
C GLN A 145 18.93 0.54 8.78
N ILE A 146 18.09 -0.12 7.98
CA ILE A 146 18.44 -1.34 7.24
C ILE A 146 18.63 -0.98 5.77
N GLY A 147 19.80 -1.25 5.23
CA GLY A 147 20.11 -0.99 3.82
C GLY A 147 20.26 0.50 3.51
N GLU A 148 20.17 0.82 2.22
CA GLU A 148 20.34 2.18 1.70
C GLU A 148 18.99 2.91 1.55
N VAL A 149 19.04 4.23 1.50
CA VAL A 149 17.89 5.05 1.14
C VAL A 149 17.60 4.88 -0.34
N ILE A 150 16.41 4.41 -0.66
CA ILE A 150 15.94 4.22 -2.03
C ILE A 150 15.29 5.52 -2.51
N THR A 151 15.69 6.00 -3.67
CA THR A 151 15.06 7.14 -4.35
C THR A 151 14.44 6.63 -5.66
N PRO A 152 13.14 6.27 -5.66
CA PRO A 152 12.46 5.79 -6.85
C PRO A 152 12.48 6.86 -7.95
N ARG A 153 12.65 6.41 -9.19
CA ARG A 153 12.71 7.29 -10.36
C ARG A 153 11.68 6.89 -11.39
N GLN A 154 11.21 7.88 -12.11
CA GLN A 154 10.38 7.71 -13.30
C GLN A 154 11.20 7.17 -14.46
N SER A 155 10.55 6.69 -15.51
CA SER A 155 11.22 6.17 -16.72
C SER A 155 12.13 7.20 -17.41
N ASN A 156 11.87 8.50 -17.22
CA ASN A 156 12.69 9.60 -17.73
C ASN A 156 13.89 9.93 -16.81
N GLY A 157 14.11 9.17 -15.73
CA GLY A 157 15.16 9.37 -14.74
C GLY A 157 14.89 10.43 -13.68
N ALA A 158 13.80 11.19 -13.76
CA ALA A 158 13.42 12.15 -12.74
C ALA A 158 12.97 11.44 -11.44
N PRO A 159 13.26 11.98 -10.25
CA PRO A 159 12.71 11.45 -9.01
C PRO A 159 11.19 11.68 -8.98
N TRP A 160 10.48 10.87 -8.21
CA TRP A 160 9.06 11.08 -7.94
C TRP A 160 8.89 12.30 -7.04
N ASP A 161 7.89 13.13 -7.34
CA ASP A 161 7.56 14.37 -6.65
C ASP A 161 6.42 14.22 -5.63
N HIS A 162 5.98 13.00 -5.39
CA HIS A 162 4.94 12.64 -4.42
C HIS A 162 5.17 11.23 -3.87
N ILE A 163 4.60 10.96 -2.71
CA ILE A 163 4.57 9.62 -2.12
C ILE A 163 3.43 8.83 -2.80
N PRO A 164 3.71 7.69 -3.47
CA PRO A 164 2.70 6.88 -4.14
C PRO A 164 1.91 6.00 -3.15
N PHE A 165 1.43 6.61 -2.07
CA PHE A 165 0.64 5.98 -1.02
C PHE A 165 -0.71 6.67 -0.93
N HIS A 166 -1.77 5.89 -1.08
CA HIS A 166 -3.15 6.36 -1.10
C HIS A 166 -3.90 5.82 0.10
N ILE A 167 -4.53 6.72 0.84
CA ILE A 167 -5.47 6.32 1.89
C ILE A 167 -6.84 6.11 1.24
N ILE A 168 -7.49 5.03 1.62
CA ILE A 168 -8.87 4.71 1.24
C ILE A 168 -9.66 4.57 2.53
N GLY A 169 -10.62 5.44 2.72
CA GLY A 169 -11.48 5.46 3.90
C GLY A 169 -12.94 5.18 3.56
N ALA A 170 -13.75 5.01 4.59
CA ALA A 170 -15.17 4.72 4.46
C ALA A 170 -15.98 5.94 3.96
N THR A 171 -15.56 7.14 4.34
CA THR A 171 -16.24 8.41 4.04
C THR A 171 -15.31 9.40 3.35
N THR A 172 -14.05 9.42 3.75
CA THR A 172 -13.03 10.31 3.22
C THR A 172 -11.75 9.54 2.92
N ASN A 173 -10.89 10.10 2.06
CA ASN A 173 -9.54 9.57 1.86
C ASN A 173 -8.50 10.32 2.70
N SER A 174 -8.94 10.87 3.84
CA SER A 174 -8.05 11.46 4.84
C SER A 174 -7.22 10.38 5.53
N PRO A 175 -6.00 10.67 5.98
CA PRO A 175 -5.23 9.76 6.81
C PRO A 175 -5.86 9.47 8.18
N GLU A 176 -6.77 10.32 8.65
CA GLU A 176 -7.54 10.07 9.86
C GLU A 176 -8.46 8.86 9.68
N VAL A 177 -8.65 8.09 10.75
CA VAL A 177 -9.50 6.90 10.69
C VAL A 177 -10.96 7.32 10.66
N ASP A 178 -11.66 6.94 9.60
CA ASP A 178 -13.11 7.07 9.52
C ASP A 178 -13.80 6.08 10.48
N GLN A 179 -15.03 6.39 10.86
CA GLN A 179 -15.84 5.42 11.60
C GLN A 179 -16.16 4.22 10.69
N ALA A 180 -15.90 3.01 11.19
CA ALA A 180 -16.21 1.79 10.45
C ALA A 180 -17.72 1.69 10.15
N LEU A 181 -18.08 1.27 8.96
CA LEU A 181 -19.48 1.18 8.54
C LEU A 181 -20.32 0.22 9.41
N ILE A 182 -19.67 -0.80 9.99
CA ILE A 182 -20.35 -1.75 10.89
C ILE A 182 -20.37 -1.33 12.35
N SER A 183 -19.76 -0.22 12.75
CA SER A 183 -19.63 0.20 14.15
C SER A 183 -20.98 0.29 14.85
N GLY A 184 -21.99 0.89 14.21
CA GLY A 184 -23.34 1.00 14.79
C GLY A 184 -24.02 -0.37 15.03
N ILE A 185 -23.71 -1.38 14.23
CA ILE A 185 -24.23 -2.75 14.43
C ILE A 185 -23.50 -3.40 15.61
N VAL A 186 -22.19 -3.18 15.73
CA VAL A 186 -21.38 -3.69 16.86
C VAL A 186 -21.84 -3.07 18.16
N ASP A 187 -22.04 -1.75 18.20
CA ASP A 187 -22.53 -1.02 19.38
C ASP A 187 -23.90 -1.52 19.84
N LEU A 188 -24.81 -1.72 18.88
CA LEU A 188 -26.15 -2.25 19.17
C LEU A 188 -26.08 -3.67 19.75
N ASN A 189 -25.22 -4.52 19.20
CA ASN A 189 -25.05 -5.88 19.66
C ASN A 189 -24.42 -5.93 21.05
N THR A 190 -23.43 -5.08 21.31
CA THR A 190 -22.78 -4.96 22.63
C THR A 190 -23.75 -4.44 23.70
N ALA A 191 -24.66 -3.53 23.35
CA ALA A 191 -25.66 -3.01 24.27
C ALA A 191 -26.76 -4.05 24.62
N HIS A 192 -26.86 -5.14 23.87
CA HIS A 192 -27.86 -6.21 24.09
C HIS A 192 -27.39 -7.29 25.06
N TYR A 193 -26.10 -7.31 25.41
CA TYR A 193 -25.50 -8.23 26.38
C TYR A 193 -25.12 -7.51 27.68
#